data_32dba8686644c75e6c1ef3ebca4dc252
#
_entry.id   32dba8686644c75e6c1ef3ebca4dc252
#
_cell.length_a   1.000
_cell.length_b   1.000
_cell.length_c   1.000
_cell.angle_alpha   90.00
_cell.angle_beta   90.00
_cell.angle_gamma   90.00
#
_symmetry.space_group_name_H-M   'P 1'
#
loop_
_entity.id
_entity.type
_entity.pdbx_description
1 polymer ?
#
loop_
_entity_poly.entity_id
_entity_poly.type
_entity_poly.pdbx_seq_one_letter_code
_entity_poly.pdbx_strand_id
1 'polypeptide(L)'
;MTKCTGCKTCVVACKDAHNLEVGRNFRKVIEMQTGGWRQDRATGAWHQDVEAYYVPISCNHCADPACVKVCPTKAHHKRDTDGLFVIDTKKCVGSGLCAKACLYGVPVLNPATRKMSKCDACADRLDHGLQPICVESCPQRAIEFGPIDELRKKYGDRATIAPLPDADLTKPSLVIRPPKGLEA
;
A
#
# COMPACT_ATOMS: atom_id res chain seq x y z
N MET A 1 1.39 -4.62 11.08
CA MET A 1 -0.04 -5.02 10.92
C MET A 1 -0.72 -5.37 12.25
N THR A 2 0.02 -5.58 13.30
CA THR A 2 -0.48 -5.90 14.65
C THR A 2 -1.56 -4.95 15.20
N LYS A 3 -1.64 -3.73 14.70
CA LYS A 3 -2.62 -2.72 15.14
C LYS A 3 -3.73 -2.45 14.11
N CYS A 4 -3.65 -3.00 12.90
CA CYS A 4 -4.63 -2.72 11.85
C CYS A 4 -5.91 -3.54 12.10
N THR A 5 -7.04 -2.86 12.23
CA THR A 5 -8.37 -3.46 12.44
C THR A 5 -9.22 -3.51 11.16
N GLY A 6 -8.63 -3.19 10.00
CA GLY A 6 -9.37 -3.19 8.73
C GLY A 6 -10.38 -2.06 8.56
N CYS A 7 -10.41 -1.05 9.42
CA CYS A 7 -11.45 0.00 9.44
C CYS A 7 -11.54 0.87 8.17
N LYS A 8 -10.54 0.79 7.28
CA LYS A 8 -10.47 1.52 5.99
C LYS A 8 -10.47 3.05 6.08
N THR A 9 -10.37 3.66 7.28
CA THR A 9 -10.28 5.12 7.45
C THR A 9 -9.17 5.73 6.59
N CYS A 10 -7.99 5.07 6.54
CA CYS A 10 -6.87 5.51 5.69
C CYS A 10 -7.18 5.47 4.19
N VAL A 11 -8.10 4.61 3.75
CA VAL A 11 -8.56 4.54 2.34
C VAL A 11 -9.47 5.71 2.05
N VAL A 12 -10.46 5.96 2.93
CA VAL A 12 -11.42 7.06 2.76
C VAL A 12 -10.70 8.41 2.79
N ALA A 13 -9.84 8.65 3.79
CA ALA A 13 -9.06 9.88 3.88
C ALA A 13 -8.16 10.12 2.65
N CYS A 14 -7.56 9.05 2.11
CA CYS A 14 -6.78 9.15 0.87
C CYS A 14 -7.66 9.49 -0.34
N LYS A 15 -8.86 8.90 -0.43
CA LYS A 15 -9.81 9.21 -1.51
C LYS A 15 -10.27 10.66 -1.47
N ASP A 16 -10.61 11.14 -0.29
CA ASP A 16 -11.08 12.51 -0.08
C ASP A 16 -9.97 13.51 -0.42
N ALA A 17 -8.78 13.37 0.19
CA ALA A 17 -7.66 14.28 -0.04
C ALA A 17 -7.18 14.35 -1.49
N HIS A 18 -7.36 13.29 -2.28
CA HIS A 18 -6.95 13.23 -3.68
C HIS A 18 -8.12 13.29 -4.67
N ASN A 19 -9.31 13.58 -4.21
CA ASN A 19 -10.54 13.66 -5.00
C ASN A 19 -10.71 12.45 -5.96
N LEU A 20 -10.61 11.23 -5.38
CA LEU A 20 -10.69 9.99 -6.14
C LEU A 20 -12.14 9.51 -6.25
N GLU A 21 -12.65 9.42 -7.46
CA GLU A 21 -13.97 8.89 -7.77
C GLU A 21 -14.12 7.41 -7.39
N VAL A 22 -15.34 6.92 -7.41
CA VAL A 22 -15.68 5.51 -7.15
C VAL A 22 -14.87 4.59 -8.08
N GLY A 23 -14.33 3.51 -7.53
CA GLY A 23 -13.51 2.54 -8.26
C GLY A 23 -12.01 2.87 -8.30
N ARG A 24 -11.58 4.12 -8.06
CA ARG A 24 -10.18 4.52 -8.05
C ARG A 24 -9.65 4.66 -6.62
N ASN A 25 -8.57 3.94 -6.31
CA ASN A 25 -7.97 3.92 -4.98
C ASN A 25 -6.44 3.93 -5.08
N PHE A 26 -5.78 4.84 -4.35
CA PHE A 26 -4.31 4.83 -4.19
C PHE A 26 -3.87 3.97 -3.02
N ARG A 27 -4.79 3.69 -2.09
CA ARG A 27 -4.57 2.85 -0.94
C ARG A 27 -5.65 1.79 -0.83
N LYS A 28 -5.25 0.59 -0.40
CA LYS A 28 -6.15 -0.56 -0.19
C LYS A 28 -5.90 -1.13 1.20
N VAL A 29 -6.89 -1.82 1.74
CA VAL A 29 -6.75 -2.69 2.91
C VAL A 29 -7.25 -4.05 2.48
N ILE A 30 -6.32 -5.01 2.42
CA ILE A 30 -6.62 -6.39 2.04
C ILE A 30 -6.90 -7.14 3.32
N GLU A 31 -7.98 -7.87 3.35
CA GLU A 31 -8.36 -8.77 4.44
C GLU A 31 -7.89 -10.17 4.10
N MET A 32 -7.17 -10.79 5.03
CA MET A 32 -6.75 -12.18 4.97
C MET A 32 -7.42 -12.91 6.10
N GLN A 33 -8.09 -14.01 5.76
CA GLN A 33 -8.81 -14.84 6.69
C GLN A 33 -8.47 -16.31 6.47
N THR A 34 -8.29 -17.06 7.55
CA THR A 34 -8.08 -18.49 7.56
C THR A 34 -8.98 -19.13 8.61
N GLY A 35 -9.10 -20.45 8.58
CA GLY A 35 -9.98 -21.18 9.50
C GLY A 35 -11.46 -21.06 9.17
N GLY A 36 -12.32 -21.38 10.14
CA GLY A 36 -13.77 -21.40 9.97
C GLY A 36 -14.52 -21.84 11.22
N TRP A 37 -15.77 -22.17 11.00
CA TRP A 37 -16.64 -22.73 12.04
C TRP A 37 -16.75 -24.26 11.86
N ARG A 38 -16.62 -25.00 12.93
CA ARG A 38 -16.80 -26.45 12.97
C ARG A 38 -17.82 -26.84 14.04
N GLN A 39 -18.75 -27.73 13.68
CA GLN A 39 -19.67 -28.27 14.64
C GLN A 39 -19.11 -29.61 15.20
N ASP A 40 -19.05 -29.69 16.50
CA ASP A 40 -18.78 -30.94 17.20
C ASP A 40 -20.02 -31.87 17.02
N ARG A 41 -19.80 -32.98 16.39
CA ARG A 41 -20.90 -33.97 16.08
C ARG A 41 -21.46 -34.67 17.32
N ALA A 42 -20.68 -34.76 18.41
CA ALA A 42 -21.09 -35.42 19.63
C ALA A 42 -21.93 -34.50 20.54
N THR A 43 -21.56 -33.24 20.62
CA THR A 43 -22.18 -32.25 21.52
C THR A 43 -23.12 -31.29 20.80
N GLY A 44 -23.04 -31.20 19.46
CA GLY A 44 -23.73 -30.17 18.67
C GLY A 44 -23.16 -28.76 18.79
N ALA A 45 -22.13 -28.56 19.62
CA ALA A 45 -21.52 -27.26 19.86
C ALA A 45 -20.74 -26.74 18.63
N TRP A 46 -20.81 -25.43 18.40
CA TRP A 46 -20.02 -24.77 17.38
C TRP A 46 -18.70 -24.24 17.95
N HIS A 47 -17.60 -24.54 17.30
CA HIS A 47 -16.27 -24.05 17.62
C HIS A 47 -15.74 -23.21 16.46
N GLN A 48 -15.10 -22.10 16.81
CA GLN A 48 -14.48 -21.16 15.87
C GLN A 48 -12.96 -21.27 15.96
N ASP A 49 -12.28 -21.35 14.81
CA ASP A 49 -10.83 -21.25 14.66
C ASP A 49 -10.45 -20.22 13.59
N VAL A 50 -11.27 -19.17 13.45
CA VAL A 50 -11.03 -18.09 12.49
C VAL A 50 -9.89 -17.22 12.95
N GLU A 51 -8.88 -17.04 12.08
CA GLU A 51 -7.83 -16.05 12.21
C GLU A 51 -7.95 -15.03 11.07
N ALA A 52 -7.86 -13.76 11.38
CA ALA A 52 -7.93 -12.71 10.37
C ALA A 52 -6.88 -11.62 10.63
N TYR A 53 -6.30 -11.10 9.56
CA TYR A 53 -5.43 -9.92 9.61
C TYR A 53 -5.63 -9.04 8.40
N TYR A 54 -5.18 -7.79 8.51
CA TYR A 54 -5.39 -6.77 7.50
C TYR A 54 -4.07 -6.22 7.00
N VAL A 55 -3.94 -6.11 5.68
CA VAL A 55 -2.75 -5.60 5.00
C VAL A 55 -3.07 -4.24 4.38
N PRO A 56 -2.75 -3.13 5.07
CA PRO A 56 -2.92 -1.79 4.51
C PRO A 56 -1.77 -1.50 3.56
N ILE A 57 -2.04 -1.44 2.25
CA ILE A 57 -1.03 -1.26 1.21
C ILE A 57 -1.32 -0.04 0.32
N SER A 58 -0.27 0.62 -0.15
CA SER A 58 -0.28 1.70 -1.13
C SER A 58 0.96 1.58 -2.04
N CYS A 59 1.42 2.67 -2.65
CA CYS A 59 2.72 2.63 -3.33
C CYS A 59 3.85 2.38 -2.34
N ASN A 60 4.70 1.42 -2.65
CA ASN A 60 5.86 1.09 -1.82
C ASN A 60 7.13 1.83 -2.23
N HIS A 61 7.06 2.71 -3.23
CA HIS A 61 8.22 3.47 -3.73
C HIS A 61 9.48 2.61 -3.87
N CYS A 62 9.34 1.45 -4.54
CA CYS A 62 10.34 0.39 -4.64
C CYS A 62 11.71 0.90 -5.08
N ALA A 63 12.80 0.34 -4.53
CA ALA A 63 14.16 0.67 -4.97
C ALA A 63 14.43 0.17 -6.40
N ASP A 64 13.79 -0.95 -6.81
CA ASP A 64 13.79 -1.47 -8.16
C ASP A 64 12.38 -1.43 -8.80
N PRO A 65 11.90 -0.24 -9.25
CA PRO A 65 10.52 -0.04 -9.63
C PRO A 65 10.23 -0.50 -11.06
N ALA A 66 9.63 -1.68 -11.25
CA ALA A 66 9.21 -2.19 -12.54
C ALA A 66 8.30 -1.21 -13.31
N CYS A 67 7.41 -0.49 -12.60
CA CYS A 67 6.50 0.49 -13.18
C CYS A 67 7.21 1.71 -13.80
N VAL A 68 8.39 2.07 -13.31
CA VAL A 68 9.22 3.15 -13.88
C VAL A 68 9.95 2.67 -15.13
N LYS A 69 10.53 1.46 -15.07
CA LYS A 69 11.30 0.87 -16.17
C LYS A 69 10.50 0.76 -17.48
N VAL A 70 9.20 0.48 -17.37
CA VAL A 70 8.31 0.30 -18.54
C VAL A 70 7.67 1.59 -19.05
N CYS A 71 7.95 2.74 -18.43
CA CYS A 71 7.32 4.00 -18.83
C CYS A 71 7.93 4.55 -20.11
N PRO A 72 7.20 4.59 -21.26
CA PRO A 72 7.77 4.95 -22.56
C PRO A 72 8.18 6.42 -22.64
N THR A 73 7.50 7.28 -21.88
CA THR A 73 7.74 8.73 -21.88
C THR A 73 8.57 9.21 -20.68
N LYS A 74 9.01 8.28 -19.82
CA LYS A 74 9.69 8.60 -18.55
C LYS A 74 8.89 9.56 -17.66
N ALA A 75 7.56 9.60 -17.84
CA ALA A 75 6.65 10.36 -16.98
C ALA A 75 6.70 9.88 -15.53
N HIS A 76 6.94 8.60 -15.32
CA HIS A 76 7.13 8.00 -14.01
C HIS A 76 8.60 8.14 -13.62
N HIS A 77 8.90 8.96 -12.61
CA HIS A 77 10.28 9.28 -12.22
C HIS A 77 10.41 9.39 -10.70
N LYS A 78 11.65 9.41 -10.24
CA LYS A 78 12.02 9.61 -8.85
C LYS A 78 12.18 11.10 -8.57
N ARG A 79 11.67 11.59 -7.43
CA ARG A 79 11.93 12.94 -6.94
C ARG A 79 13.35 13.00 -6.36
N ASP A 80 14.07 14.09 -6.65
CA ASP A 80 15.44 14.28 -6.14
C ASP A 80 15.46 14.65 -4.65
N THR A 81 14.36 15.25 -4.14
CA THR A 81 14.26 15.76 -2.76
C THR A 81 14.16 14.65 -1.71
N ASP A 82 13.41 13.60 -1.99
CA ASP A 82 13.06 12.58 -1.00
C ASP A 82 13.10 11.14 -1.56
N GLY A 83 13.39 11.00 -2.85
CA GLY A 83 13.49 9.72 -3.49
C GLY A 83 12.14 9.02 -3.76
N LEU A 84 11.02 9.69 -3.55
CA LEU A 84 9.70 9.17 -3.85
C LEU A 84 9.45 9.15 -5.37
N PHE A 85 8.67 8.17 -5.82
CA PHE A 85 8.30 8.07 -7.22
C PHE A 85 6.96 8.76 -7.48
N VAL A 86 6.93 9.63 -8.49
CA VAL A 86 5.75 10.39 -8.91
C VAL A 86 5.50 10.20 -10.41
N ILE A 87 4.34 10.65 -10.88
CA ILE A 87 4.00 10.66 -12.31
C ILE A 87 3.83 12.11 -12.76
N ASP A 88 4.67 12.55 -13.68
CA ASP A 88 4.49 13.81 -14.39
C ASP A 88 3.31 13.67 -15.37
N THR A 89 2.19 14.28 -15.03
CA THR A 89 0.96 14.21 -15.85
C THR A 89 1.11 14.91 -17.20
N LYS A 90 2.04 15.87 -17.36
CA LYS A 90 2.30 16.52 -18.64
C LYS A 90 2.96 15.56 -19.62
N LYS A 91 3.87 14.69 -19.16
CA LYS A 91 4.57 13.69 -19.97
C LYS A 91 3.79 12.40 -20.12
N CYS A 92 2.84 12.12 -19.24
CA CYS A 92 2.10 10.86 -19.24
C CYS A 92 1.17 10.78 -20.45
N VAL A 93 1.27 9.70 -21.22
CA VAL A 93 0.40 9.41 -22.38
C VAL A 93 -0.72 8.41 -22.06
N GLY A 94 -0.83 7.95 -20.82
CA GLY A 94 -1.90 7.04 -20.38
C GLY A 94 -1.77 5.61 -20.89
N SER A 95 -0.58 5.15 -21.28
CA SER A 95 -0.36 3.82 -21.87
C SER A 95 -0.79 2.63 -21.01
N GLY A 96 -0.93 2.82 -19.69
CA GLY A 96 -1.29 1.75 -18.75
C GLY A 96 -0.17 0.74 -18.45
N LEU A 97 0.98 0.80 -19.09
CA LEU A 97 2.08 -0.15 -18.90
C LEU A 97 2.56 -0.19 -17.45
N CYS A 98 2.63 0.96 -16.78
CA CYS A 98 3.00 1.02 -15.37
C CYS A 98 2.01 0.29 -14.44
N ALA A 99 0.70 0.27 -14.78
CA ALA A 99 -0.29 -0.50 -14.03
C ALA A 99 -0.10 -2.00 -14.22
N LYS A 100 0.20 -2.44 -15.44
CA LYS A 100 0.45 -3.86 -15.77
C LYS A 100 1.74 -4.37 -15.12
N ALA A 101 2.77 -3.54 -15.04
CA ALA A 101 4.06 -3.92 -14.47
C ALA A 101 4.12 -3.83 -12.93
N CYS A 102 3.21 -3.12 -12.29
CA CYS A 102 3.21 -2.96 -10.84
C CYS A 102 2.66 -4.20 -10.15
N LEU A 103 3.51 -4.94 -9.44
CA LEU A 103 3.11 -6.15 -8.71
C LEU A 103 2.10 -5.87 -7.58
N TYR A 104 2.03 -4.63 -7.10
CA TYR A 104 1.09 -4.18 -6.05
C TYR A 104 -0.20 -3.57 -6.60
N GLY A 105 -0.32 -3.45 -7.94
CA GLY A 105 -1.51 -2.90 -8.59
C GLY A 105 -1.84 -1.46 -8.20
N VAL A 106 -0.81 -0.61 -8.02
CA VAL A 106 -1.00 0.76 -7.49
C VAL A 106 -1.32 1.79 -8.55
N PRO A 107 -0.62 1.89 -9.71
CA PRO A 107 -0.96 2.88 -10.71
C PRO A 107 -2.35 2.63 -11.31
N VAL A 108 -3.18 3.67 -11.35
CA VAL A 108 -4.55 3.62 -11.89
C VAL A 108 -4.76 4.71 -12.93
N LEU A 109 -5.58 4.41 -13.93
CA LEU A 109 -5.96 5.38 -14.95
C LEU A 109 -6.99 6.36 -14.37
N ASN A 110 -6.79 7.65 -14.61
CA ASN A 110 -7.82 8.66 -14.41
C ASN A 110 -8.66 8.73 -15.70
N PRO A 111 -9.93 8.34 -15.68
CA PRO A 111 -10.77 8.29 -16.89
C PRO A 111 -11.03 9.67 -17.48
N ALA A 112 -11.14 10.71 -16.65
CA ALA A 112 -11.41 12.06 -17.10
C ALA A 112 -10.23 12.69 -17.85
N THR A 113 -9.01 12.49 -17.33
CA THR A 113 -7.79 13.05 -17.95
C THR A 113 -7.09 12.09 -18.89
N ARG A 114 -7.46 10.82 -18.87
CA ARG A 114 -6.79 9.70 -19.56
C ARG A 114 -5.29 9.57 -19.23
N LYS A 115 -4.89 10.05 -18.06
CA LYS A 115 -3.52 9.96 -17.53
C LYS A 115 -3.46 8.94 -16.39
N MET A 116 -2.28 8.34 -16.23
CA MET A 116 -2.04 7.48 -15.07
C MET A 116 -1.82 8.32 -13.81
N SER A 117 -2.26 7.80 -12.68
CA SER A 117 -2.05 8.39 -11.36
C SER A 117 -1.76 7.29 -10.34
N LYS A 118 -1.15 7.64 -9.22
CA LYS A 118 -0.87 6.70 -8.12
C LYS A 118 -0.61 7.46 -6.82
N CYS A 119 -0.53 6.73 -5.72
CA CYS A 119 -0.02 7.27 -4.46
C CYS A 119 1.40 7.83 -4.67
N ASP A 120 1.58 9.07 -4.31
CA ASP A 120 2.84 9.84 -4.30
C ASP A 120 3.37 10.10 -2.89
N ALA A 121 2.83 9.37 -1.89
CA ALA A 121 3.03 9.59 -0.46
C ALA A 121 2.52 10.96 0.04
N CYS A 122 1.56 11.57 -0.65
CA CYS A 122 1.09 12.94 -0.40
C CYS A 122 2.24 13.95 -0.45
N ALA A 123 2.97 13.97 -1.57
CA ALA A 123 4.20 14.76 -1.75
C ALA A 123 4.02 16.24 -1.41
N ASP A 124 2.89 16.83 -1.77
CA ASP A 124 2.50 18.19 -1.42
C ASP A 124 2.45 18.43 0.10
N ARG A 125 1.92 17.46 0.86
CA ARG A 125 1.89 17.53 2.32
C ARG A 125 3.29 17.43 2.92
N LEU A 126 4.10 16.50 2.40
CA LEU A 126 5.50 16.33 2.83
C LEU A 126 6.32 17.60 2.59
N ASP A 127 6.12 18.27 1.45
CA ASP A 127 6.79 19.55 1.12
C ASP A 127 6.42 20.68 2.12
N HIS A 128 5.29 20.53 2.85
CA HIS A 128 4.87 21.43 3.93
C HIS A 128 5.15 20.87 5.35
N GLY A 129 5.98 19.84 5.47
CA GLY A 129 6.34 19.23 6.76
C GLY A 129 5.23 18.39 7.43
N LEU A 130 4.16 18.08 6.70
CA LEU A 130 3.03 17.28 7.20
C LEU A 130 3.21 15.80 6.84
N GLN A 131 2.65 14.91 7.64
CA GLN A 131 2.62 13.48 7.33
C GLN A 131 1.62 13.17 6.20
N PRO A 132 1.80 12.03 5.48
CA PRO A 132 0.77 11.54 4.55
C PRO A 132 -0.58 11.39 5.23
N ILE A 133 -1.66 11.81 4.56
CA ILE A 133 -2.99 11.84 5.15
C ILE A 133 -3.44 10.48 5.73
N CYS A 134 -3.06 9.38 5.11
CA CYS A 134 -3.39 8.03 5.59
C CYS A 134 -2.68 7.64 6.88
N VAL A 135 -1.54 8.26 7.19
CA VAL A 135 -0.82 8.09 8.46
C VAL A 135 -1.54 8.85 9.56
N GLU A 136 -1.84 10.12 9.33
CA GLU A 136 -2.52 10.97 10.30
C GLU A 136 -3.94 10.50 10.62
N SER A 137 -4.67 10.05 9.60
CA SER A 137 -6.06 9.59 9.77
C SER A 137 -6.19 8.20 10.38
N CYS A 138 -5.10 7.45 10.60
CA CYS A 138 -5.18 6.11 11.15
C CYS A 138 -5.51 6.14 12.66
N PRO A 139 -6.71 5.72 13.12
CA PRO A 139 -7.09 5.79 14.54
C PRO A 139 -6.23 4.84 15.39
N GLN A 140 -5.77 3.73 14.81
CA GLN A 140 -4.97 2.72 15.50
C GLN A 140 -3.46 3.00 15.45
N ARG A 141 -3.02 4.07 14.75
CA ARG A 141 -1.60 4.34 14.53
C ARG A 141 -0.86 3.10 13.99
N ALA A 142 -1.50 2.39 13.06
CA ALA A 142 -1.00 1.16 12.45
C ALA A 142 -0.09 1.43 11.25
N ILE A 143 -0.01 2.68 10.80
CA ILE A 143 0.78 3.12 9.65
C ILE A 143 1.76 4.17 10.13
N GLU A 144 3.01 4.00 9.76
CA GLU A 144 4.09 4.96 10.02
C GLU A 144 4.77 5.29 8.69
N PHE A 145 5.27 6.50 8.54
CA PHE A 145 6.00 6.98 7.37
C PHE A 145 7.24 7.74 7.82
N GLY A 146 8.37 7.47 7.19
CA GLY A 146 9.65 8.10 7.50
C GLY A 146 10.80 7.46 6.71
N PRO A 147 12.05 7.84 7.00
CA PRO A 147 13.22 7.23 6.39
C PRO A 147 13.24 5.72 6.60
N ILE A 148 13.41 4.98 5.50
CA ILE A 148 13.29 3.52 5.51
C ILE A 148 14.30 2.84 6.45
N ASP A 149 15.50 3.38 6.56
CA ASP A 149 16.55 2.82 7.41
C ASP A 149 16.22 2.98 8.91
N GLU A 150 15.56 4.07 9.28
CA GLU A 150 15.06 4.27 10.65
C GLU A 150 13.93 3.30 10.97
N LEU A 151 13.01 3.12 10.03
CA LEU A 151 11.90 2.19 10.18
C LEU A 151 12.39 0.74 10.27
N ARG A 152 13.42 0.37 9.48
CA ARG A 152 14.05 -0.95 9.56
C ARG A 152 14.73 -1.17 10.91
N LYS A 153 15.46 -0.19 11.43
CA LYS A 153 16.06 -0.27 12.78
C LYS A 153 15.01 -0.49 13.86
N LYS A 154 13.84 0.11 13.71
CA LYS A 154 12.75 0.09 14.70
C LYS A 154 11.90 -1.18 14.64
N TYR A 155 11.66 -1.74 13.44
CA TYR A 155 10.66 -2.76 13.19
C TYR A 155 11.19 -4.02 12.49
N GLY A 156 12.47 -4.07 12.15
CA GLY A 156 13.06 -5.11 11.32
C GLY A 156 12.96 -4.79 9.82
N ASP A 157 13.37 -5.70 8.98
CA ASP A 157 13.50 -5.52 7.53
C ASP A 157 12.46 -6.30 6.70
N ARG A 158 11.55 -7.00 7.36
CA ARG A 158 10.53 -7.81 6.68
C ARG A 158 9.64 -6.93 5.79
N ALA A 159 9.57 -7.26 4.52
CA ALA A 159 8.77 -6.54 3.52
C ALA A 159 7.78 -7.44 2.76
N THR A 160 7.71 -8.73 3.12
CA THR A 160 6.81 -9.72 2.51
C THR A 160 5.87 -10.33 3.54
N ILE A 161 4.59 -10.43 3.19
CA ILE A 161 3.56 -11.21 3.89
C ILE A 161 2.45 -11.54 2.88
N ALA A 162 1.78 -12.67 3.00
CA ALA A 162 0.63 -12.96 2.14
C ALA A 162 -0.45 -11.87 2.27
N PRO A 163 -1.06 -11.40 1.15
CA PRO A 163 -0.90 -11.86 -0.22
C PRO A 163 0.08 -10.99 -1.05
N LEU A 164 1.00 -10.26 -0.41
CA LEU A 164 1.95 -9.41 -1.13
C LEU A 164 2.97 -10.26 -1.89
N PRO A 165 3.47 -9.77 -3.04
CA PRO A 165 4.52 -10.43 -3.79
C PRO A 165 5.84 -10.44 -2.99
N ASP A 166 6.77 -11.29 -3.42
CA ASP A 166 8.11 -11.36 -2.87
C ASP A 166 8.81 -10.00 -2.99
N ALA A 167 9.42 -9.56 -1.90
CA ALA A 167 10.11 -8.27 -1.81
C ALA A 167 11.35 -8.21 -2.72
N ASP A 168 12.01 -9.33 -2.98
CA ASP A 168 13.22 -9.38 -3.82
C ASP A 168 12.94 -8.97 -5.27
N LEU A 169 11.70 -9.11 -5.74
CA LEU A 169 11.30 -8.76 -7.10
C LEU A 169 11.38 -7.26 -7.41
N THR A 170 11.13 -6.40 -6.42
CA THR A 170 11.08 -4.94 -6.64
C THR A 170 11.74 -4.13 -5.54
N LYS A 171 12.22 -4.76 -4.49
CA LYS A 171 12.85 -4.13 -3.32
C LYS A 171 11.99 -2.97 -2.78
N PRO A 172 10.78 -3.25 -2.26
CA PRO A 172 9.86 -2.22 -1.79
C PRO A 172 10.43 -1.48 -0.58
N SER A 173 10.24 -0.16 -0.54
CA SER A 173 10.50 0.65 0.65
C SER A 173 9.35 0.46 1.65
N LEU A 174 9.26 -0.73 2.19
CA LEU A 174 8.19 -1.19 3.07
C LEU A 174 8.80 -1.98 4.23
N VAL A 175 8.24 -1.78 5.42
CA VAL A 175 8.52 -2.60 6.60
C VAL A 175 7.20 -3.10 7.14
N ILE A 176 7.14 -4.38 7.44
CA ILE A 176 5.95 -5.06 7.93
C ILE A 176 6.23 -5.65 9.31
N ARG A 177 5.46 -5.22 10.31
CA ARG A 177 5.37 -5.95 11.57
C ARG A 177 4.19 -6.92 11.48
N PRO A 178 4.43 -8.22 11.36
CA PRO A 178 3.36 -9.21 11.20
C PRO A 178 2.47 -9.30 12.43
N PRO A 179 1.23 -9.80 12.31
CA PRO A 179 0.41 -10.19 13.46
C PRO A 179 1.09 -11.28 14.27
N LYS A 180 0.68 -11.42 15.53
CA LYS A 180 1.10 -12.56 16.36
C LYS A 180 0.71 -13.87 15.69
N GLY A 181 1.61 -14.86 15.71
CA GLY A 181 1.41 -16.15 15.06
C GLY A 181 1.84 -16.22 13.58
N LEU A 182 2.16 -15.08 12.94
CA LEU A 182 2.70 -15.00 11.59
C LEU A 182 4.13 -14.42 11.59
N GLU A 183 4.83 -14.55 12.70
CA GLU A 183 6.17 -13.99 12.92
C GLU A 183 7.30 -14.82 12.28
N ALA A 184 7.00 -16.04 11.83
CA ALA A 184 7.93 -16.96 11.18
C ALA A 184 8.15 -16.61 9.69
#